data_22138f28dd98aec4aab15ee3124f36b3
#
_entry.id   22138f28dd98aec4aab15ee3124f36b3
#
_cell.length_a   1.000
_cell.length_b   1.000
_cell.length_c   1.000
_cell.angle_alpha   90.00
_cell.angle_beta   90.00
_cell.angle_gamma   90.00
#
_symmetry.space_group_name_H-M   'P 1'
#
loop_
_entity.id
_entity.type
_entity.pdbx_description
1 polymer ?
#
loop_
_entity_poly.entity_id
_entity_poly.type
_entity_poly.pdbx_seq_one_letter_code
_entity_poly.pdbx_strand_id
1 'polypeptide(L)'
;MQKRNSSILVFICLIGLTLSFSQCSSKTENTNVVESNDYADLVTLFKEFRKFQQPELYAGSPDYSTAAIEKQYLELKTFQNRLTAIDPSSWPVPKQSDYLLVRAEMNGLEFQHRVLKPWSLDPGFYSDLISRVQWVRELPLKEDALTQFRTRLQALPELVKQAKVNLGNFSQIPGDLATLAILSLEDNRTSFKDLAEQAANLQPELISDIEEGLAVIDDYIGWIKANQSKMTASAGVGKDNYNWLLKNVYLFPYTWEDCRRIVELEDSRVITFLKLEENRNRNLPPIKPVQSQAEYKQSVKEAIDHIMNFLRKEEIFTVQDYLTSDGYFGSWHGFDNPWPEKHDYFFNFSHREPVMEETHEMVGHHFDGLRSERDHRPIRGTRRLYKISTSRAEGFAFGIEELLMHAGYLDGRPQRSREIVYEQAAFRTVRALSDIYMHSGDWSLADATDFCIKNAPHGELLEGSHHLWYELDTTLRGVGHHMLMIVGKIQFMKLFRDRAQQLGDKFILKEFLDEFFAAGMIPMSLTRCEMTGYEDEIKKLW
;
A
#
# COMPACT_ATOMS: atom_id res chain seq x y z
N MET A 1 8.95 -67.41 -21.44
CA MET A 1 7.95 -68.54 -21.49
C MET A 1 6.59 -67.96 -21.26
N GLN A 2 5.83 -67.87 -22.29
CA GLN A 2 4.63 -68.60 -22.71
C GLN A 2 3.42 -68.25 -21.80
N LYS A 3 2.50 -67.43 -22.36
CA LYS A 3 1.17 -67.81 -22.97
C LYS A 3 0.14 -68.22 -21.88
N ARG A 4 -1.10 -67.75 -21.80
CA ARG A 4 -2.15 -67.70 -22.85
C ARG A 4 -3.42 -67.05 -22.34
N ASN A 5 -4.09 -66.35 -23.25
CA ASN A 5 -5.53 -66.01 -23.40
C ASN A 5 -6.58 -66.85 -22.68
N SER A 6 -7.70 -66.19 -22.29
CA SER A 6 -9.04 -66.65 -22.75
C SER A 6 -10.10 -65.58 -22.52
N SER A 7 -10.78 -65.22 -23.61
CA SER A 7 -12.02 -64.45 -23.72
C SER A 7 -13.21 -65.30 -23.28
N ILE A 8 -14.20 -64.71 -22.64
CA ILE A 8 -15.62 -65.20 -22.69
C ILE A 8 -16.54 -64.03 -22.95
N LEU A 9 -17.18 -64.09 -24.10
CA LEU A 9 -18.38 -63.37 -24.49
C LEU A 9 -19.60 -64.02 -23.80
N VAL A 10 -20.54 -63.21 -23.27
CA VAL A 10 -21.92 -63.63 -23.13
C VAL A 10 -22.86 -62.48 -23.53
N PHE A 11 -23.84 -62.87 -24.27
CA PHE A 11 -24.80 -62.13 -25.12
C PHE A 11 -26.08 -61.79 -24.34
N ILE A 12 -26.64 -60.62 -24.60
CA ILE A 12 -28.05 -60.19 -24.80
C ILE A 12 -29.09 -60.44 -23.68
N CYS A 13 -29.77 -59.32 -23.29
CA CYS A 13 -31.20 -59.15 -23.56
C CYS A 13 -31.65 -57.68 -23.48
N LEU A 14 -32.18 -57.16 -24.58
CA LEU A 14 -32.91 -55.90 -24.69
C LEU A 14 -34.29 -56.06 -24.00
N ILE A 15 -34.63 -55.11 -23.11
CA ILE A 15 -36.05 -54.77 -22.87
C ILE A 15 -36.10 -53.22 -22.89
N GLY A 16 -36.79 -52.70 -23.89
CA GLY A 16 -37.04 -51.29 -24.06
C GLY A 16 -38.08 -50.77 -23.06
N LEU A 17 -37.73 -49.71 -22.38
CA LEU A 17 -38.68 -48.81 -21.73
C LEU A 17 -38.41 -47.41 -22.26
N THR A 18 -39.31 -46.94 -23.13
CA THR A 18 -39.36 -45.55 -23.57
C THR A 18 -39.87 -44.69 -22.44
N LEU A 19 -38.96 -44.00 -21.75
CA LEU A 19 -39.28 -42.85 -20.89
C LEU A 19 -39.02 -41.58 -21.68
N SER A 20 -40.07 -40.88 -22.02
CA SER A 20 -40.03 -39.56 -22.61
C SER A 20 -39.46 -38.56 -21.60
N PHE A 21 -38.21 -38.23 -21.73
CA PHE A 21 -37.65 -37.08 -21.06
C PHE A 21 -37.97 -35.82 -21.85
N SER A 22 -38.87 -35.00 -21.32
CA SER A 22 -39.02 -33.62 -21.75
C SER A 22 -37.68 -32.91 -21.48
N GLN A 23 -36.92 -32.65 -22.51
CA GLN A 23 -35.79 -31.74 -22.47
C GLN A 23 -36.31 -30.34 -22.17
N CYS A 24 -36.20 -29.91 -20.91
CA CYS A 24 -36.17 -28.51 -20.57
C CYS A 24 -34.85 -27.98 -21.10
N SER A 25 -34.86 -27.46 -22.31
CA SER A 25 -33.72 -26.71 -22.88
C SER A 25 -33.60 -25.42 -22.10
N SER A 26 -32.71 -25.43 -21.07
CA SER A 26 -32.18 -24.18 -20.56
C SER A 26 -31.37 -23.57 -21.71
N LYS A 27 -31.92 -22.55 -22.35
CA LYS A 27 -31.15 -21.62 -23.18
C LYS A 27 -30.09 -21.02 -22.28
N THR A 28 -28.89 -21.58 -22.32
CA THR A 28 -27.69 -20.83 -22.02
C THR A 28 -27.67 -19.71 -23.05
N GLU A 29 -28.01 -18.51 -22.66
CA GLU A 29 -27.68 -17.32 -23.43
C GLU A 29 -26.14 -17.31 -23.53
N ASN A 30 -25.63 -17.81 -24.65
CA ASN A 30 -24.32 -17.43 -25.14
C ASN A 30 -24.41 -15.93 -25.40
N THR A 31 -24.07 -15.13 -24.39
CA THR A 31 -23.70 -13.75 -24.64
C THR A 31 -22.49 -13.83 -25.54
N ASN A 32 -22.69 -13.63 -26.84
CA ASN A 32 -21.63 -13.36 -27.78
C ASN A 32 -20.89 -12.14 -27.22
N VAL A 33 -19.74 -12.37 -26.59
CA VAL A 33 -18.84 -11.32 -26.18
C VAL A 33 -18.35 -10.68 -27.47
N VAL A 34 -18.84 -9.51 -27.78
CA VAL A 34 -18.43 -8.76 -28.97
C VAL A 34 -16.99 -8.34 -28.71
N GLU A 35 -16.05 -8.85 -29.50
CA GLU A 35 -14.68 -8.36 -29.49
C GLU A 35 -14.70 -6.88 -29.87
N SER A 36 -14.16 -6.03 -28.99
CA SER A 36 -14.04 -4.59 -29.21
C SER A 36 -12.56 -4.20 -29.23
N ASN A 37 -12.20 -3.31 -30.15
CA ASN A 37 -10.88 -2.69 -30.22
C ASN A 37 -10.96 -1.19 -29.90
N ASP A 38 -12.09 -0.71 -29.34
CA ASP A 38 -12.25 0.71 -29.00
C ASP A 38 -11.79 1.00 -27.56
N TYR A 39 -10.89 1.94 -27.42
CA TYR A 39 -10.43 2.42 -26.12
C TYR A 39 -11.57 3.03 -25.27
N ALA A 40 -12.62 3.55 -25.90
CA ALA A 40 -13.81 4.06 -25.19
C ALA A 40 -14.53 2.97 -24.40
N ASP A 41 -14.54 1.72 -24.91
CA ASP A 41 -15.12 0.58 -24.20
C ASP A 41 -14.32 0.22 -22.94
N LEU A 42 -12.98 0.29 -23.00
CA LEU A 42 -12.13 0.14 -21.81
C LEU A 42 -12.43 1.21 -20.75
N VAL A 43 -12.59 2.46 -21.17
CA VAL A 43 -12.90 3.57 -20.24
C VAL A 43 -14.27 3.36 -19.59
N THR A 44 -15.27 2.90 -20.37
CA THR A 44 -16.61 2.60 -19.87
C THR A 44 -16.56 1.46 -18.87
N LEU A 45 -15.93 0.36 -19.22
CA LEU A 45 -15.74 -0.80 -18.36
C LEU A 45 -15.04 -0.45 -17.06
N PHE A 46 -14.01 0.39 -17.12
CA PHE A 46 -13.29 0.87 -15.94
C PHE A 46 -14.18 1.67 -14.98
N LYS A 47 -14.99 2.60 -15.50
CA LYS A 47 -15.93 3.40 -14.69
C LYS A 47 -16.98 2.52 -14.00
N GLU A 48 -17.54 1.56 -14.72
CA GLU A 48 -18.50 0.60 -14.17
C GLU A 48 -17.85 -0.26 -13.08
N PHE A 49 -16.66 -0.81 -13.32
CA PHE A 49 -15.89 -1.57 -12.32
C PHE A 49 -15.60 -0.75 -11.06
N ARG A 50 -15.18 0.50 -11.22
CA ARG A 50 -14.87 1.39 -10.08
C ARG A 50 -16.08 1.69 -9.21
N LYS A 51 -17.27 1.70 -9.78
CA LYS A 51 -18.53 1.79 -9.02
C LYS A 51 -18.86 0.46 -8.35
N PHE A 52 -18.76 -0.63 -9.09
CA PHE A 52 -19.06 -1.98 -8.62
C PHE A 52 -18.20 -2.44 -7.44
N GLN A 53 -16.89 -2.16 -7.45
CA GLN A 53 -15.94 -2.67 -6.45
C GLN A 53 -16.18 -2.13 -5.03
N GLN A 54 -16.96 -1.07 -4.89
CA GLN A 54 -17.33 -0.53 -3.58
C GLN A 54 -18.39 -1.43 -2.94
N PRO A 55 -18.22 -1.84 -1.66
CA PRO A 55 -19.23 -2.62 -0.98
C PRO A 55 -20.54 -1.83 -0.82
N GLU A 56 -21.66 -2.52 -0.96
CA GLU A 56 -22.97 -1.97 -0.62
C GLU A 56 -23.01 -1.68 0.89
N LEU A 57 -23.85 -0.72 1.30
CA LEU A 57 -24.03 -0.40 2.71
C LEU A 57 -25.23 -1.18 3.28
N TYR A 58 -25.04 -1.78 4.45
CA TYR A 58 -26.08 -2.37 5.26
C TYR A 58 -26.06 -1.75 6.66
N ALA A 59 -27.19 -1.24 7.12
CA ALA A 59 -27.32 -0.57 8.43
C ALA A 59 -26.23 0.50 8.71
N GLY A 60 -25.79 1.23 7.67
CA GLY A 60 -24.79 2.29 7.79
C GLY A 60 -23.34 1.83 7.72
N SER A 61 -23.08 0.53 7.67
CA SER A 61 -21.76 -0.07 7.50
C SER A 61 -21.62 -0.81 6.16
N PRO A 62 -20.39 -0.98 5.62
CA PRO A 62 -20.19 -1.82 4.46
C PRO A 62 -20.65 -3.27 4.71
N ASP A 63 -21.37 -3.85 3.76
CA ASP A 63 -21.86 -5.23 3.84
C ASP A 63 -20.77 -6.23 3.45
N TYR A 64 -20.22 -6.92 4.44
CA TYR A 64 -19.29 -8.03 4.28
C TYR A 64 -19.93 -9.38 4.65
N SER A 65 -21.25 -9.52 4.54
CA SER A 65 -21.92 -10.80 4.68
C SER A 65 -21.42 -11.81 3.62
N THR A 66 -21.45 -13.09 3.95
CA THR A 66 -21.03 -14.16 3.02
C THR A 66 -21.74 -14.04 1.67
N ALA A 67 -23.05 -13.71 1.68
CA ALA A 67 -23.83 -13.58 0.45
C ALA A 67 -23.37 -12.38 -0.40
N ALA A 68 -23.07 -11.22 0.22
CA ALA A 68 -22.58 -10.05 -0.49
C ALA A 68 -21.19 -10.31 -1.10
N ILE A 69 -20.31 -10.97 -0.36
CA ILE A 69 -18.96 -11.34 -0.78
C ILE A 69 -19.01 -12.33 -1.96
N GLU A 70 -19.81 -13.38 -1.88
CA GLU A 70 -19.97 -14.37 -2.97
C GLU A 70 -20.55 -13.71 -4.23
N LYS A 71 -21.55 -12.86 -4.09
CA LYS A 71 -22.13 -12.09 -5.20
C LYS A 71 -21.06 -11.23 -5.87
N GLN A 72 -20.30 -10.45 -5.09
CA GLN A 72 -19.23 -9.60 -5.62
C GLN A 72 -18.18 -10.42 -6.37
N TYR A 73 -17.79 -11.59 -5.86
CA TYR A 73 -16.80 -12.43 -6.54
C TYR A 73 -17.31 -12.98 -7.89
N LEU A 74 -18.58 -13.38 -7.96
CA LEU A 74 -19.19 -13.84 -9.22
C LEU A 74 -19.29 -12.71 -10.25
N GLU A 75 -19.72 -11.53 -9.82
CA GLU A 75 -19.81 -10.36 -10.70
C GLU A 75 -18.43 -9.89 -11.18
N LEU A 76 -17.39 -9.97 -10.32
CA LEU A 76 -16.01 -9.70 -10.73
C LEU A 76 -15.57 -10.53 -11.93
N LYS A 77 -15.95 -11.82 -11.98
CA LYS A 77 -15.62 -12.69 -13.13
C LYS A 77 -16.26 -12.20 -14.42
N THR A 78 -17.43 -11.61 -14.34
CA THR A 78 -18.09 -10.98 -15.50
C THR A 78 -17.30 -9.75 -16.00
N PHE A 79 -16.81 -8.90 -15.09
CA PHE A 79 -15.93 -7.78 -15.45
C PHE A 79 -14.61 -8.24 -16.09
N GLN A 80 -13.97 -9.27 -15.53
CA GLN A 80 -12.74 -9.84 -16.08
C GLN A 80 -12.97 -10.43 -17.49
N ASN A 81 -14.09 -11.11 -17.72
CA ASN A 81 -14.44 -11.65 -19.04
C ASN A 81 -14.69 -10.52 -20.07
N ARG A 82 -15.35 -9.45 -19.66
CA ARG A 82 -15.55 -8.27 -20.52
C ARG A 82 -14.23 -7.61 -20.88
N LEU A 83 -13.28 -7.53 -19.93
CA LEU A 83 -11.96 -6.99 -20.20
C LEU A 83 -11.17 -7.84 -21.20
N THR A 84 -11.22 -9.18 -21.08
CA THR A 84 -10.53 -10.08 -22.01
C THR A 84 -11.09 -10.05 -23.44
N ALA A 85 -12.31 -9.55 -23.63
CA ALA A 85 -12.90 -9.36 -24.96
C ALA A 85 -12.43 -8.06 -25.65
N ILE A 86 -11.65 -7.21 -24.96
CA ILE A 86 -11.04 -6.02 -25.53
C ILE A 86 -9.61 -6.39 -25.97
N ASP A 87 -9.30 -6.23 -27.27
CA ASP A 87 -7.96 -6.45 -27.81
C ASP A 87 -7.15 -5.14 -27.86
N PRO A 88 -6.18 -4.93 -26.96
CA PRO A 88 -5.34 -3.74 -26.95
C PRO A 88 -4.12 -3.81 -27.89
N SER A 89 -3.93 -4.91 -28.63
CA SER A 89 -2.66 -5.19 -29.35
C SER A 89 -2.30 -4.15 -30.41
N SER A 90 -3.30 -3.51 -31.01
CA SER A 90 -3.12 -2.47 -32.01
C SER A 90 -3.02 -1.05 -31.43
N TRP A 91 -3.16 -0.89 -30.12
CA TRP A 91 -3.15 0.44 -29.50
C TRP A 91 -1.74 0.99 -29.30
N PRO A 92 -1.58 2.32 -29.25
CA PRO A 92 -0.35 2.94 -28.78
C PRO A 92 0.01 2.48 -27.36
N VAL A 93 1.31 2.40 -27.05
CA VAL A 93 1.84 1.94 -25.75
C VAL A 93 1.12 2.56 -24.54
N PRO A 94 0.84 3.88 -24.46
CA PRO A 94 0.13 4.44 -23.31
C PRO A 94 -1.29 3.88 -23.10
N LYS A 95 -1.99 3.53 -24.17
CA LYS A 95 -3.32 2.89 -24.07
C LYS A 95 -3.22 1.41 -23.67
N GLN A 96 -2.17 0.70 -24.11
CA GLN A 96 -1.87 -0.64 -23.62
C GLN A 96 -1.54 -0.65 -22.13
N SER A 97 -0.78 0.35 -21.67
CA SER A 97 -0.54 0.57 -20.23
C SER A 97 -1.84 0.77 -19.46
N ASP A 98 -2.78 1.56 -19.98
CA ASP A 98 -4.09 1.78 -19.36
C ASP A 98 -4.92 0.49 -19.27
N TYR A 99 -4.86 -0.38 -20.29
CA TYR A 99 -5.47 -1.72 -20.23
C TYR A 99 -4.88 -2.57 -19.09
N LEU A 100 -3.55 -2.58 -18.95
CA LEU A 100 -2.88 -3.28 -17.85
C LEU A 100 -3.28 -2.75 -16.48
N LEU A 101 -3.47 -1.43 -16.35
CA LEU A 101 -3.93 -0.81 -15.09
C LEU A 101 -5.34 -1.27 -14.73
N VAL A 102 -6.27 -1.32 -15.69
CA VAL A 102 -7.64 -1.81 -15.46
C VAL A 102 -7.62 -3.29 -15.06
N ARG A 103 -6.84 -4.10 -15.76
CA ARG A 103 -6.64 -5.52 -15.42
C ARG A 103 -6.08 -5.69 -14.00
N ALA A 104 -5.10 -4.88 -13.64
CA ALA A 104 -4.46 -4.93 -12.33
C ALA A 104 -5.45 -4.60 -11.20
N GLU A 105 -6.35 -3.65 -11.38
CA GLU A 105 -7.36 -3.33 -10.37
C GLU A 105 -8.39 -4.46 -10.20
N MET A 106 -8.83 -5.09 -11.29
CA MET A 106 -9.71 -6.27 -11.20
C MET A 106 -9.00 -7.44 -10.52
N ASN A 107 -7.73 -7.67 -10.84
CA ASN A 107 -6.91 -8.69 -10.20
C ASN A 107 -6.64 -8.39 -8.71
N GLY A 108 -6.54 -7.11 -8.34
CA GLY A 108 -6.41 -6.70 -6.93
C GLY A 108 -7.63 -7.12 -6.11
N LEU A 109 -8.84 -6.90 -6.64
CA LEU A 109 -10.06 -7.38 -6.01
C LEU A 109 -10.12 -8.92 -5.97
N GLU A 110 -9.70 -9.59 -7.04
CA GLU A 110 -9.58 -11.06 -7.06
C GLU A 110 -8.62 -11.57 -5.97
N PHE A 111 -7.48 -10.92 -5.78
CA PHE A 111 -6.51 -11.30 -4.74
C PHE A 111 -7.10 -11.19 -3.34
N GLN A 112 -7.90 -10.14 -3.08
CA GLN A 112 -8.61 -10.01 -1.82
C GLN A 112 -9.60 -11.16 -1.61
N HIS A 113 -10.37 -11.55 -2.63
CA HIS A 113 -11.31 -12.66 -2.51
C HIS A 113 -10.66 -14.04 -2.40
N ARG A 114 -9.57 -14.25 -3.11
CA ARG A 114 -8.94 -15.57 -3.23
C ARG A 114 -7.91 -15.85 -2.15
N VAL A 115 -7.12 -14.84 -1.78
CA VAL A 115 -5.95 -15.00 -0.91
C VAL A 115 -6.13 -14.31 0.44
N LEU A 116 -6.30 -13.00 0.46
CA LEU A 116 -6.30 -12.24 1.71
C LEU A 116 -7.55 -12.48 2.55
N LYS A 117 -8.73 -12.48 1.92
CA LYS A 117 -10.03 -12.64 2.59
C LYS A 117 -10.12 -11.83 3.88
N PRO A 118 -9.83 -10.51 3.86
CA PRO A 118 -9.60 -9.74 5.08
C PRO A 118 -10.81 -9.78 6.02
N TRP A 119 -12.04 -9.81 5.47
CA TRP A 119 -13.27 -9.90 6.25
C TRP A 119 -13.42 -11.18 7.08
N SER A 120 -12.72 -12.27 6.76
CA SER A 120 -12.83 -13.57 7.45
C SER A 120 -11.52 -14.10 8.04
N LEU A 121 -10.38 -13.53 7.70
CA LEU A 121 -9.07 -13.97 8.16
C LEU A 121 -8.30 -12.91 8.96
N ASP A 122 -8.74 -11.64 8.94
CA ASP A 122 -8.02 -10.57 9.62
C ASP A 122 -8.93 -9.81 10.61
N PRO A 123 -8.81 -10.03 11.92
CA PRO A 123 -9.55 -9.25 12.90
C PRO A 123 -9.28 -7.74 12.81
N GLY A 124 -8.08 -7.35 12.39
CA GLY A 124 -7.70 -5.95 12.23
C GLY A 124 -8.34 -5.25 11.05
N PHE A 125 -8.87 -5.99 10.08
CA PHE A 125 -9.70 -5.40 9.04
C PHE A 125 -10.87 -4.60 9.61
N TYR A 126 -11.50 -5.11 10.67
CA TYR A 126 -12.58 -4.41 11.37
C TYR A 126 -12.06 -3.31 12.28
N SER A 127 -10.86 -3.43 12.84
CA SER A 127 -10.19 -2.33 13.55
C SER A 127 -9.98 -1.13 12.65
N ASP A 128 -9.55 -1.33 11.40
CA ASP A 128 -9.40 -0.26 10.41
C ASP A 128 -10.74 0.41 10.07
N LEU A 129 -11.83 -0.35 9.99
CA LEU A 129 -13.17 0.21 9.78
C LEU A 129 -13.63 1.04 10.98
N ILE A 130 -13.34 0.60 12.19
CA ILE A 130 -13.61 1.33 13.44
C ILE A 130 -12.80 2.63 13.49
N SER A 131 -11.51 2.60 13.16
CA SER A 131 -10.64 3.78 13.18
C SER A 131 -11.16 4.91 12.28
N ARG A 132 -11.70 4.54 11.11
CA ARG A 132 -12.27 5.52 10.17
C ARG A 132 -13.51 6.24 10.70
N VAL A 133 -14.23 5.64 11.67
CA VAL A 133 -15.40 6.26 12.27
C VAL A 133 -14.99 7.49 13.10
N GLN A 134 -13.92 7.37 13.87
CA GLN A 134 -13.45 8.44 14.77
C GLN A 134 -12.67 9.56 14.05
N TRP A 135 -12.41 9.44 12.75
CA TRP A 135 -11.63 10.44 12.04
C TRP A 135 -12.43 11.72 11.84
N VAL A 136 -12.41 12.55 12.86
CA VAL A 136 -13.05 13.86 12.93
C VAL A 136 -11.94 14.91 12.95
N ARG A 137 -11.99 15.88 12.03
CA ARG A 137 -10.94 16.90 11.94
C ARG A 137 -10.96 17.88 13.12
N GLU A 138 -12.16 18.33 13.51
CA GLU A 138 -12.34 19.32 14.59
C GLU A 138 -13.75 19.22 15.16
N LEU A 139 -13.89 19.39 16.49
CA LEU A 139 -15.16 19.61 17.16
C LEU A 139 -15.39 21.13 17.38
N PRO A 140 -16.61 21.64 17.38
CA PRO A 140 -17.88 20.92 17.21
C PRO A 140 -18.21 20.65 15.73
N LEU A 141 -18.75 19.45 15.45
CA LEU A 141 -19.30 19.10 14.14
C LEU A 141 -20.62 19.82 13.88
N LYS A 142 -20.88 20.20 12.64
CA LYS A 142 -22.08 20.91 12.22
C LYS A 142 -22.91 20.07 11.25
N GLU A 143 -24.23 20.21 11.36
CA GLU A 143 -25.25 19.74 10.40
C GLU A 143 -25.00 18.33 9.84
N ASP A 144 -24.69 18.24 8.55
CA ASP A 144 -24.49 16.96 7.85
C ASP A 144 -23.30 16.16 8.40
N ALA A 145 -22.22 16.82 8.80
CA ALA A 145 -21.05 16.17 9.38
C ALA A 145 -21.38 15.49 10.72
N LEU A 146 -22.17 16.15 11.56
CA LEU A 146 -22.66 15.59 12.82
C LEU A 146 -23.56 14.38 12.58
N THR A 147 -24.50 14.49 11.64
CA THR A 147 -25.41 13.40 11.28
C THR A 147 -24.66 12.19 10.74
N GLN A 148 -23.70 12.40 9.83
CA GLN A 148 -22.85 11.34 9.28
C GLN A 148 -21.99 10.68 10.36
N PHE A 149 -21.42 11.46 11.26
CA PHE A 149 -20.60 10.94 12.34
C PHE A 149 -21.43 10.07 13.30
N ARG A 150 -22.60 10.53 13.74
CA ARG A 150 -23.52 9.74 14.55
C ARG A 150 -23.94 8.44 13.85
N THR A 151 -24.31 8.51 12.58
CA THR A 151 -24.69 7.32 11.81
C THR A 151 -23.56 6.27 11.80
N ARG A 152 -22.30 6.71 11.66
CA ARG A 152 -21.13 5.80 11.70
C ARG A 152 -20.91 5.21 13.09
N LEU A 153 -21.03 6.01 14.17
CA LEU A 153 -20.92 5.50 15.54
C LEU A 153 -22.00 4.45 15.84
N GLN A 154 -23.24 4.74 15.49
CA GLN A 154 -24.39 3.85 15.72
C GLN A 154 -24.35 2.57 14.86
N ALA A 155 -23.53 2.53 13.81
CA ALA A 155 -23.30 1.34 13.00
C ALA A 155 -22.26 0.37 13.61
N LEU A 156 -21.45 0.80 14.58
CA LEU A 156 -20.38 -0.03 15.18
C LEU A 156 -20.85 -1.36 15.80
N PRO A 157 -21.98 -1.41 16.54
CA PRO A 157 -22.47 -2.68 17.11
C PRO A 157 -22.74 -3.74 16.02
N GLU A 158 -23.38 -3.37 14.92
CA GLU A 158 -23.66 -4.31 13.82
C GLU A 158 -22.39 -4.69 13.06
N LEU A 159 -21.44 -3.76 12.88
CA LEU A 159 -20.13 -4.04 12.30
C LEU A 159 -19.36 -5.10 13.11
N VAL A 160 -19.29 -4.95 14.42
CA VAL A 160 -18.59 -5.91 15.30
C VAL A 160 -19.34 -7.25 15.39
N LYS A 161 -20.65 -7.24 15.36
CA LYS A 161 -21.44 -8.46 15.27
C LYS A 161 -21.16 -9.22 13.98
N GLN A 162 -21.11 -8.54 12.84
CA GLN A 162 -20.72 -9.12 11.55
C GLN A 162 -19.29 -9.66 11.60
N ALA A 163 -18.35 -8.90 12.20
CA ALA A 163 -16.97 -9.34 12.42
C ALA A 163 -16.90 -10.69 13.14
N LYS A 164 -17.60 -10.83 14.26
CA LYS A 164 -17.62 -12.08 15.06
C LYS A 164 -18.21 -13.26 14.30
N VAL A 165 -19.18 -13.04 13.42
CA VAL A 165 -19.74 -14.07 12.53
C VAL A 165 -18.71 -14.49 11.47
N ASN A 166 -18.14 -13.53 10.77
CA ASN A 166 -17.20 -13.77 9.66
C ASN A 166 -15.88 -14.42 10.12
N LEU A 167 -15.42 -14.05 11.31
CA LEU A 167 -14.20 -14.58 11.96
C LEU A 167 -14.44 -15.86 12.78
N GLY A 168 -15.57 -16.53 12.58
CA GLY A 168 -15.95 -17.71 13.38
C GLY A 168 -15.07 -18.94 13.20
N ASN A 169 -14.28 -19.03 12.13
CA ASN A 169 -13.35 -20.13 11.87
C ASN A 169 -11.95 -19.80 12.39
N PHE A 170 -11.78 -19.84 13.71
CA PHE A 170 -10.56 -19.42 14.38
C PHE A 170 -9.28 -20.09 13.89
N SER A 171 -9.33 -21.39 13.54
CA SER A 171 -8.12 -22.11 13.12
C SER A 171 -7.53 -21.64 11.78
N GLN A 172 -8.31 -20.87 11.00
CA GLN A 172 -7.86 -20.26 9.75
C GLN A 172 -7.34 -18.84 9.94
N ILE A 173 -7.55 -18.24 11.11
CA ILE A 173 -7.10 -16.87 11.40
C ILE A 173 -5.64 -16.90 11.84
N PRO A 174 -4.76 -16.07 11.26
CA PRO A 174 -3.40 -15.92 11.73
C PRO A 174 -3.32 -15.31 13.13
N GLY A 175 -2.57 -15.95 14.02
CA GLY A 175 -2.36 -15.44 15.38
C GLY A 175 -1.63 -14.11 15.42
N ASP A 176 -0.71 -13.89 14.48
CA ASP A 176 0.02 -12.64 14.31
C ASP A 176 -0.93 -11.47 13.96
N LEU A 177 -1.88 -11.68 13.04
CA LEU A 177 -2.89 -10.67 12.70
C LEU A 177 -3.84 -10.38 13.87
N ALA A 178 -4.16 -11.40 14.68
CA ALA A 178 -4.96 -11.19 15.90
C ALA A 178 -4.20 -10.36 16.95
N THR A 179 -2.90 -10.57 17.10
CA THR A 179 -2.04 -9.78 17.98
C THR A 179 -2.01 -8.31 17.55
N LEU A 180 -1.76 -8.05 16.28
CA LEU A 180 -1.75 -6.71 15.72
C LEU A 180 -3.12 -6.03 15.80
N ALA A 181 -4.21 -6.79 15.59
CA ALA A 181 -5.57 -6.27 15.73
C ALA A 181 -5.88 -5.80 17.15
N ILE A 182 -5.41 -6.51 18.18
CA ILE A 182 -5.57 -6.10 19.58
C ILE A 182 -4.84 -4.78 19.82
N LEU A 183 -3.60 -4.63 19.36
CA LEU A 183 -2.83 -3.39 19.51
C LEU A 183 -3.53 -2.22 18.83
N SER A 184 -3.96 -2.39 17.58
CA SER A 184 -4.70 -1.37 16.83
C SER A 184 -6.04 -0.99 17.50
N LEU A 185 -6.76 -1.95 18.08
CA LEU A 185 -8.00 -1.68 18.81
C LEU A 185 -7.75 -0.95 20.13
N GLU A 186 -6.65 -1.26 20.84
CA GLU A 186 -6.26 -0.54 22.05
C GLU A 186 -5.88 0.92 21.75
N ASP A 187 -5.26 1.16 20.60
CA ASP A 187 -5.00 2.51 20.10
C ASP A 187 -6.30 3.25 19.74
N ASN A 188 -7.20 2.61 19.00
CA ASN A 188 -8.55 3.13 18.72
C ASN A 188 -9.30 3.48 20.00
N ARG A 189 -9.22 2.61 21.02
CA ARG A 189 -9.86 2.86 22.32
C ARG A 189 -9.33 4.11 22.99
N THR A 190 -8.00 4.35 22.91
CA THR A 190 -7.38 5.56 23.43
C THR A 190 -7.88 6.79 22.70
N SER A 191 -7.88 6.77 21.38
CA SER A 191 -8.38 7.87 20.55
C SER A 191 -9.88 8.17 20.79
N PHE A 192 -10.71 7.14 21.04
CA PHE A 192 -12.12 7.34 21.40
C PHE A 192 -12.29 8.00 22.78
N LYS A 193 -11.40 7.70 23.75
CA LYS A 193 -11.40 8.38 25.06
C LYS A 193 -11.03 9.85 24.92
N ASP A 194 -9.99 10.16 24.15
CA ASP A 194 -9.58 11.53 23.88
C ASP A 194 -10.70 12.30 23.16
N LEU A 195 -11.40 11.65 22.24
CA LEU A 195 -12.58 12.23 21.58
C LEU A 195 -13.73 12.49 22.56
N ALA A 196 -13.98 11.58 23.51
CA ALA A 196 -15.00 11.79 24.57
C ALA A 196 -14.66 12.97 25.45
N GLU A 197 -13.38 13.14 25.86
CA GLU A 197 -12.93 14.29 26.65
C GLU A 197 -13.09 15.61 25.89
N GLN A 198 -12.77 15.64 24.60
CA GLN A 198 -12.98 16.80 23.73
C GLN A 198 -14.48 17.11 23.58
N ALA A 199 -15.29 16.07 23.31
CA ALA A 199 -16.74 16.22 23.18
C ALA A 199 -17.41 16.73 24.45
N ALA A 200 -16.94 16.32 25.63
CA ALA A 200 -17.46 16.80 26.89
C ALA A 200 -17.41 18.34 27.01
N ASN A 201 -16.39 18.95 26.44
CA ASN A 201 -16.23 20.41 26.49
C ASN A 201 -16.86 21.13 25.29
N LEU A 202 -16.88 20.51 24.10
CA LEU A 202 -17.20 21.18 22.85
C LEU A 202 -18.56 20.76 22.27
N GLN A 203 -19.00 19.50 22.51
CA GLN A 203 -20.21 18.92 21.92
C GLN A 203 -20.75 17.77 22.78
N PRO A 204 -21.32 18.06 24.00
CA PRO A 204 -21.70 17.05 24.98
C PRO A 204 -22.78 16.06 24.51
N GLU A 205 -23.57 16.42 23.49
CA GLU A 205 -24.59 15.54 22.91
C GLU A 205 -24.00 14.31 22.18
N LEU A 206 -22.69 14.25 21.96
CA LEU A 206 -22.00 13.10 21.37
C LEU A 206 -21.50 12.08 22.40
N ILE A 207 -21.46 12.42 23.68
CA ILE A 207 -20.83 11.58 24.72
C ILE A 207 -21.46 10.19 24.73
N SER A 208 -22.80 10.10 24.75
CA SER A 208 -23.49 8.81 24.79
C SER A 208 -23.16 7.90 23.59
N ASP A 209 -23.11 8.48 22.39
CA ASP A 209 -22.77 7.71 21.16
C ASP A 209 -21.31 7.25 21.18
N ILE A 210 -20.39 8.08 21.71
CA ILE A 210 -18.95 7.75 21.82
C ILE A 210 -18.73 6.67 22.90
N GLU A 211 -19.40 6.76 24.06
CA GLU A 211 -19.33 5.76 25.13
C GLU A 211 -19.86 4.40 24.67
N GLU A 212 -20.94 4.37 23.88
CA GLU A 212 -21.43 3.14 23.26
C GLU A 212 -20.39 2.56 22.29
N GLY A 213 -19.74 3.41 21.47
CA GLY A 213 -18.63 3.01 20.63
C GLY A 213 -17.45 2.41 21.40
N LEU A 214 -17.08 3.01 22.53
CA LEU A 214 -16.04 2.48 23.43
C LEU A 214 -16.42 1.08 23.98
N ALA A 215 -17.66 0.90 24.41
CA ALA A 215 -18.14 -0.39 24.90
C ALA A 215 -18.07 -1.48 23.81
N VAL A 216 -18.35 -1.13 22.55
CA VAL A 216 -18.23 -2.04 21.40
C VAL A 216 -16.78 -2.41 21.12
N ILE A 217 -15.84 -1.46 21.22
CA ILE A 217 -14.40 -1.72 21.06
C ILE A 217 -13.91 -2.66 22.16
N ASP A 218 -14.28 -2.41 23.43
CA ASP A 218 -13.90 -3.27 24.57
C ASP A 218 -14.46 -4.69 24.43
N ASP A 219 -15.71 -4.84 23.97
CA ASP A 219 -16.33 -6.13 23.69
C ASP A 219 -15.58 -6.89 22.56
N TYR A 220 -15.15 -6.19 21.51
CA TYR A 220 -14.42 -6.81 20.42
C TYR A 220 -13.00 -7.22 20.83
N ILE A 221 -12.26 -6.38 21.56
CA ILE A 221 -10.96 -6.73 22.16
C ILE A 221 -11.09 -7.98 23.04
N GLY A 222 -12.09 -7.99 23.95
CA GLY A 222 -12.34 -9.11 24.83
C GLY A 222 -12.63 -10.41 24.08
N TRP A 223 -13.40 -10.34 23.00
CA TRP A 223 -13.73 -11.48 22.15
C TRP A 223 -12.50 -12.03 21.41
N ILE A 224 -11.64 -11.15 20.84
CA ILE A 224 -10.40 -11.59 20.17
C ILE A 224 -9.49 -12.26 21.22
N LYS A 225 -9.23 -11.61 22.37
CA LYS A 225 -8.36 -12.16 23.44
C LYS A 225 -8.85 -13.53 23.93
N ALA A 226 -10.14 -13.74 24.08
CA ALA A 226 -10.72 -15.02 24.53
C ALA A 226 -10.56 -16.16 23.49
N ASN A 227 -10.35 -15.85 22.22
CA ASN A 227 -10.25 -16.84 21.15
C ASN A 227 -8.85 -16.91 20.52
N GLN A 228 -7.93 -16.01 20.88
CA GLN A 228 -6.60 -15.86 20.26
C GLN A 228 -5.79 -17.17 20.27
N SER A 229 -5.86 -17.94 21.34
CA SER A 229 -5.15 -19.23 21.43
C SER A 229 -5.60 -20.28 20.40
N LYS A 230 -6.75 -20.08 19.75
CA LYS A 230 -7.28 -20.92 18.67
C LYS A 230 -6.88 -20.42 17.28
N MET A 231 -6.34 -19.20 17.19
CA MET A 231 -5.93 -18.53 15.94
C MET A 231 -4.48 -18.91 15.66
N THR A 232 -4.27 -19.91 14.83
CA THR A 232 -2.96 -20.56 14.66
C THR A 232 -2.48 -20.65 13.22
N ALA A 233 -3.19 -20.06 12.26
CA ALA A 233 -2.76 -20.04 10.87
C ALA A 233 -1.52 -19.14 10.70
N SER A 234 -0.76 -19.36 9.62
CA SER A 234 0.33 -18.49 9.19
C SER A 234 -0.24 -17.20 8.57
N ALA A 235 0.38 -16.07 8.84
CA ALA A 235 -0.02 -14.78 8.29
C ALA A 235 0.55 -14.52 6.90
N GLY A 236 1.65 -15.16 6.51
CA GLY A 236 2.27 -15.00 5.21
C GLY A 236 1.42 -15.57 4.07
N VAL A 237 1.40 -14.88 2.93
CA VAL A 237 0.63 -15.31 1.73
C VAL A 237 1.30 -16.45 0.95
N GLY A 238 2.56 -16.75 1.22
CA GLY A 238 3.39 -17.70 0.48
C GLY A 238 3.96 -17.13 -0.82
N LYS A 239 5.09 -17.70 -1.25
CA LYS A 239 5.86 -17.21 -2.42
C LYS A 239 5.05 -17.22 -3.72
N ASP A 240 4.22 -18.22 -3.95
CA ASP A 240 3.42 -18.34 -5.19
C ASP A 240 2.38 -17.22 -5.28
N ASN A 241 1.65 -16.95 -4.19
CA ASN A 241 0.68 -15.85 -4.15
C ASN A 241 1.39 -14.48 -4.19
N TYR A 242 2.56 -14.35 -3.57
CA TYR A 242 3.37 -13.15 -3.65
C TYR A 242 3.81 -12.88 -5.10
N ASN A 243 4.33 -13.89 -5.81
CA ASN A 243 4.68 -13.78 -7.23
C ASN A 243 3.48 -13.46 -8.12
N TRP A 244 2.32 -14.06 -7.82
CA TRP A 244 1.10 -13.75 -8.55
C TRP A 244 0.69 -12.28 -8.36
N LEU A 245 0.77 -11.77 -7.12
CA LEU A 245 0.46 -10.38 -6.77
C LEU A 245 1.40 -9.41 -7.49
N LEU A 246 2.71 -9.68 -7.45
CA LEU A 246 3.72 -8.87 -8.14
C LEU A 246 3.39 -8.72 -9.61
N LYS A 247 3.17 -9.83 -10.32
CA LYS A 247 2.93 -9.82 -11.76
C LYS A 247 1.56 -9.21 -12.12
N ASN A 248 0.50 -9.64 -11.44
CA ASN A 248 -0.87 -9.44 -11.92
C ASN A 248 -1.55 -8.20 -11.31
N VAL A 249 -1.06 -7.71 -10.18
CA VAL A 249 -1.62 -6.53 -9.49
C VAL A 249 -0.63 -5.38 -9.52
N TYR A 250 0.59 -5.57 -9.03
CA TYR A 250 1.58 -4.49 -8.98
C TYR A 250 2.25 -4.21 -10.32
N LEU A 251 1.99 -5.05 -11.34
CA LEU A 251 2.62 -4.96 -12.66
C LEU A 251 4.14 -4.89 -12.55
N PHE A 252 4.68 -5.78 -11.74
CA PHE A 252 6.06 -5.81 -11.31
C PHE A 252 6.78 -7.01 -11.96
N PRO A 253 7.82 -6.78 -12.77
CA PRO A 253 8.39 -7.82 -13.64
C PRO A 253 9.44 -8.71 -12.94
N TYR A 254 9.42 -8.77 -11.62
CA TYR A 254 10.35 -9.51 -10.76
C TYR A 254 9.64 -10.60 -9.96
N THR A 255 10.38 -11.63 -9.57
CA THR A 255 9.91 -12.67 -8.64
C THR A 255 10.23 -12.31 -7.20
N TRP A 256 9.67 -13.05 -6.25
CA TRP A 256 10.02 -12.94 -4.83
C TRP A 256 11.54 -13.10 -4.62
N GLU A 257 12.16 -14.06 -5.30
CA GLU A 257 13.61 -14.32 -5.24
C GLU A 257 14.43 -13.16 -5.78
N ASP A 258 13.98 -12.53 -6.88
CA ASP A 258 14.63 -11.34 -7.43
C ASP A 258 14.52 -10.17 -6.46
N CYS A 259 13.33 -9.94 -5.91
CA CYS A 259 13.09 -8.88 -4.92
C CYS A 259 13.95 -9.06 -3.67
N ARG A 260 14.01 -10.28 -3.12
CA ARG A 260 14.85 -10.62 -1.97
C ARG A 260 16.31 -10.27 -2.22
N ARG A 261 16.87 -10.72 -3.34
CA ARG A 261 18.28 -10.44 -3.70
C ARG A 261 18.55 -8.95 -3.86
N ILE A 262 17.64 -8.22 -4.48
CA ILE A 262 17.76 -6.77 -4.68
C ILE A 262 17.75 -6.06 -3.32
N VAL A 263 16.84 -6.42 -2.41
CA VAL A 263 16.74 -5.80 -1.09
C VAL A 263 17.96 -6.13 -0.22
N GLU A 264 18.45 -7.38 -0.24
CA GLU A 264 19.68 -7.78 0.48
C GLU A 264 20.92 -7.03 -0.02
N LEU A 265 21.03 -6.82 -1.33
CA LEU A 265 22.13 -6.04 -1.93
C LEU A 265 22.03 -4.56 -1.56
N GLU A 266 20.81 -4.00 -1.59
CA GLU A 266 20.58 -2.60 -1.21
C GLU A 266 20.84 -2.40 0.29
N ASP A 267 20.44 -3.32 1.14
CA ASP A 267 20.77 -3.32 2.57
C ASP A 267 22.28 -3.26 2.80
N SER A 268 23.02 -4.17 2.15
CA SER A 268 24.48 -4.18 2.23
C SER A 268 25.10 -2.86 1.74
N ARG A 269 24.55 -2.28 0.66
CA ARG A 269 25.00 -1.01 0.09
C ARG A 269 24.76 0.14 1.07
N VAL A 270 23.55 0.29 1.58
CA VAL A 270 23.20 1.43 2.42
C VAL A 270 23.92 1.40 3.77
N ILE A 271 24.06 0.23 4.39
CA ILE A 271 24.85 0.06 5.62
C ILE A 271 26.32 0.42 5.38
N THR A 272 26.88 -0.01 4.23
CA THR A 272 28.26 0.35 3.87
C THR A 272 28.43 1.87 3.76
N PHE A 273 27.53 2.55 3.04
CA PHE A 273 27.63 4.00 2.89
C PHE A 273 27.35 4.77 4.18
N LEU A 274 26.40 4.30 5.00
CA LEU A 274 26.17 4.86 6.33
C LEU A 274 27.48 4.83 7.15
N LYS A 275 28.13 3.67 7.23
CA LYS A 275 29.39 3.52 7.99
C LYS A 275 30.54 4.33 7.40
N LEU A 276 30.58 4.54 6.10
CA LEU A 276 31.57 5.40 5.44
C LEU A 276 31.36 6.89 5.81
N GLU A 277 30.11 7.38 5.78
CA GLU A 277 29.80 8.76 6.16
C GLU A 277 30.02 8.97 7.67
N GLU A 278 29.61 8.04 8.53
CA GLU A 278 29.93 8.08 9.97
C GLU A 278 31.44 8.14 10.23
N ASN A 279 32.23 7.31 9.54
CA ASN A 279 33.68 7.32 9.67
C ASN A 279 34.29 8.63 9.18
N ARG A 280 33.80 9.19 8.06
CA ARG A 280 34.22 10.49 7.52
C ARG A 280 33.99 11.59 8.54
N ASN A 281 32.86 11.55 9.22
CA ASN A 281 32.42 12.57 10.16
C ASN A 281 32.76 12.26 11.63
N ARG A 282 33.55 11.23 11.92
CA ARG A 282 33.84 10.73 13.28
C ARG A 282 34.38 11.79 14.27
N ASN A 283 35.02 12.83 13.73
CA ASN A 283 35.57 13.91 14.53
C ASN A 283 34.65 15.15 14.63
N LEU A 284 33.49 15.11 13.99
CA LEU A 284 32.50 16.18 14.03
C LEU A 284 31.50 15.93 15.16
N PRO A 285 30.98 16.98 15.81
CA PRO A 285 29.92 16.80 16.79
C PRO A 285 28.67 16.22 16.10
N PRO A 286 27.83 15.43 16.81
CA PRO A 286 26.55 14.99 16.30
C PRO A 286 25.62 16.18 16.03
N ILE A 287 24.72 16.04 15.06
CA ILE A 287 23.61 16.99 14.90
C ILE A 287 22.69 16.81 16.11
N LYS A 288 22.50 17.88 16.87
CA LYS A 288 21.60 17.85 18.02
C LYS A 288 20.16 17.99 17.54
N PRO A 289 19.24 17.18 18.09
CA PRO A 289 17.83 17.39 17.81
C PRO A 289 17.37 18.73 18.39
N VAL A 290 16.41 19.36 17.74
CA VAL A 290 15.72 20.53 18.28
C VAL A 290 15.02 20.19 19.60
N GLN A 291 14.84 21.18 20.48
CA GLN A 291 14.40 20.94 21.86
C GLN A 291 12.96 21.41 22.12
N SER A 292 12.29 21.95 21.11
CA SER A 292 10.92 22.45 21.25
C SER A 292 10.14 22.33 19.96
N GLN A 293 8.82 22.28 20.09
CA GLN A 293 7.90 22.30 18.95
C GLN A 293 8.08 23.55 18.06
N ALA A 294 8.37 24.70 18.67
CA ALA A 294 8.60 25.95 17.94
C ALA A 294 9.87 25.87 17.08
N GLU A 295 10.97 25.34 17.64
CA GLU A 295 12.21 25.12 16.90
C GLU A 295 12.00 24.10 15.77
N TYR A 296 11.23 23.04 16.02
CA TYR A 296 10.94 22.05 15.00
C TYR A 296 10.15 22.64 13.82
N LYS A 297 9.08 23.39 14.09
CA LYS A 297 8.31 24.09 13.06
C LYS A 297 9.17 25.04 12.23
N GLN A 298 10.10 25.74 12.88
CA GLN A 298 11.02 26.62 12.17
C GLN A 298 12.01 25.82 11.30
N SER A 299 12.55 24.72 11.80
CA SER A 299 13.46 23.84 11.08
C SER A 299 12.80 23.21 9.83
N VAL A 300 11.55 22.75 9.95
CA VAL A 300 10.76 22.24 8.83
C VAL A 300 10.52 23.33 7.77
N LYS A 301 10.15 24.55 8.20
CA LYS A 301 9.97 25.66 7.28
C LYS A 301 11.26 25.98 6.51
N GLU A 302 12.39 26.03 7.20
CA GLU A 302 13.70 26.27 6.58
C GLU A 302 14.08 25.15 5.61
N ALA A 303 13.75 23.90 5.92
CA ALA A 303 13.92 22.75 5.03
C ALA A 303 13.09 22.90 3.75
N ILE A 304 11.81 23.24 3.87
CA ILE A 304 10.91 23.47 2.73
C ILE A 304 11.44 24.61 1.85
N ASP A 305 11.81 25.75 2.45
CA ASP A 305 12.37 26.88 1.72
C ASP A 305 13.67 26.49 0.98
N HIS A 306 14.53 25.69 1.64
CA HIS A 306 15.75 25.15 1.03
C HIS A 306 15.46 24.25 -0.17
N ILE A 307 14.50 23.32 -0.04
CA ILE A 307 14.07 22.44 -1.13
C ILE A 307 13.59 23.26 -2.33
N MET A 308 12.65 24.16 -2.12
CA MET A 308 12.05 24.94 -3.20
C MET A 308 13.09 25.82 -3.92
N ASN A 309 14.02 26.43 -3.18
CA ASN A 309 15.10 27.21 -3.74
C ASN A 309 16.07 26.36 -4.56
N PHE A 310 16.45 25.18 -4.05
CA PHE A 310 17.34 24.25 -4.75
C PHE A 310 16.72 23.76 -6.06
N LEU A 311 15.48 23.29 -6.03
CA LEU A 311 14.78 22.78 -7.21
C LEU A 311 14.72 23.81 -8.33
N ARG A 312 14.46 25.08 -8.00
CA ARG A 312 14.39 26.18 -8.98
C ARG A 312 15.77 26.60 -9.47
N LYS A 313 16.73 26.79 -8.55
CA LYS A 313 18.09 27.28 -8.87
C LYS A 313 18.86 26.31 -9.74
N GLU A 314 18.82 25.02 -9.40
CA GLU A 314 19.56 23.97 -10.10
C GLU A 314 18.75 23.34 -11.25
N GLU A 315 17.56 23.87 -11.54
CA GLU A 315 16.68 23.40 -12.62
C GLU A 315 16.50 21.86 -12.62
N ILE A 316 16.25 21.28 -11.44
CA ILE A 316 16.13 19.82 -11.27
C ILE A 316 14.98 19.28 -12.12
N PHE A 317 13.85 19.94 -12.11
CA PHE A 317 12.69 19.74 -12.99
C PHE A 317 11.90 21.03 -13.10
N THR A 318 10.90 21.09 -13.99
CA THR A 318 10.04 22.27 -14.12
C THR A 318 9.13 22.41 -12.90
N VAL A 319 9.44 23.37 -12.03
CA VAL A 319 8.57 23.73 -10.89
C VAL A 319 7.46 24.61 -11.40
N GLN A 320 6.33 23.99 -11.77
CA GLN A 320 5.12 24.68 -12.24
C GLN A 320 4.54 25.56 -11.12
N ASP A 321 3.79 26.60 -11.47
CA ASP A 321 3.22 27.56 -10.51
C ASP A 321 2.31 26.89 -9.45
N TYR A 322 1.68 25.78 -9.78
CA TYR A 322 0.84 25.02 -8.85
C TYR A 322 1.62 24.09 -7.91
N LEU A 323 2.92 23.86 -8.14
CA LEU A 323 3.77 23.06 -7.26
C LEU A 323 4.27 23.96 -6.12
N THR A 324 3.45 24.11 -5.12
CA THR A 324 3.69 24.94 -3.94
C THR A 324 3.68 24.09 -2.69
N SER A 325 4.17 24.64 -1.58
CA SER A 325 4.01 24.07 -0.26
C SER A 325 2.66 24.42 0.40
N ASP A 326 1.78 25.13 -0.29
CA ASP A 326 0.46 25.47 0.23
C ASP A 326 -0.38 24.19 0.44
N GLY A 327 -0.96 24.07 1.63
CA GLY A 327 -1.70 22.86 2.01
C GLY A 327 -0.84 21.65 2.39
N TYR A 328 0.50 21.78 2.29
CA TYR A 328 1.44 20.80 2.82
C TYR A 328 1.66 21.06 4.32
N PHE A 329 1.49 20.04 5.14
CA PHE A 329 1.52 20.19 6.61
C PHE A 329 2.90 19.95 7.23
N GLY A 330 3.92 19.71 6.43
CA GLY A 330 5.23 19.26 6.90
C GLY A 330 5.20 17.80 7.36
N SER A 331 6.34 17.29 7.85
CA SER A 331 6.38 15.91 8.35
C SER A 331 5.43 15.72 9.53
N TRP A 332 4.79 14.57 9.59
CA TRP A 332 3.76 14.19 10.56
C TRP A 332 4.28 14.08 12.00
N HIS A 333 5.59 14.00 12.15
CA HIS A 333 6.26 13.43 13.29
C HIS A 333 6.69 14.47 14.32
N GLY A 334 5.97 15.51 14.59
CA GLY A 334 6.61 16.41 15.47
C GLY A 334 5.77 17.43 16.22
N PHE A 335 4.48 17.25 16.18
CA PHE A 335 3.63 18.24 16.81
C PHE A 335 2.95 17.75 18.09
N ASP A 336 3.40 16.62 18.62
CA ASP A 336 2.89 16.10 19.88
C ASP A 336 3.20 17.06 21.03
N ASN A 337 2.19 17.30 21.84
CA ASN A 337 2.29 18.07 23.05
C ASN A 337 1.70 17.22 24.19
N PRO A 338 2.48 16.83 25.19
CA PRO A 338 3.84 17.29 25.49
C PRO A 338 4.93 16.66 24.61
N TRP A 339 6.05 17.38 24.49
CA TRP A 339 7.27 16.91 23.81
C TRP A 339 7.75 15.61 24.47
N PRO A 340 7.91 14.50 23.75
CA PRO A 340 8.15 13.20 24.35
C PRO A 340 9.55 13.11 24.98
N GLU A 341 9.64 12.41 26.11
CA GLU A 341 10.91 12.16 26.80
C GLU A 341 11.80 11.15 26.05
N LYS A 342 11.18 10.21 25.31
CA LYS A 342 11.84 9.24 24.44
C LYS A 342 11.30 9.39 23.05
N HIS A 343 12.21 9.40 22.11
CA HIS A 343 11.91 9.57 20.70
C HIS A 343 12.02 8.22 19.98
N ASP A 344 11.03 7.92 19.15
CA ASP A 344 11.13 6.84 18.18
C ASP A 344 11.97 7.26 16.96
N TYR A 345 12.08 6.36 16.00
CA TYR A 345 12.93 6.50 14.82
C TYR A 345 12.68 7.81 14.03
N PHE A 346 11.45 8.04 13.58
CA PHE A 346 11.14 9.22 12.74
C PHE A 346 11.36 10.52 13.49
N PHE A 347 10.98 10.55 14.76
CA PHE A 347 11.20 11.70 15.62
C PHE A 347 12.67 12.04 15.72
N ASN A 348 13.53 11.04 15.90
CA ASN A 348 14.96 11.25 16.05
C ASN A 348 15.60 11.90 14.84
N PHE A 349 15.42 11.40 13.63
CA PHE A 349 16.10 11.96 12.48
C PHE A 349 15.46 13.26 11.99
N SER A 350 14.12 13.37 11.95
CA SER A 350 13.42 14.60 11.54
C SER A 350 13.76 15.78 12.43
N HIS A 351 13.93 15.55 13.73
CA HIS A 351 14.33 16.61 14.67
C HIS A 351 15.80 16.99 14.61
N ARG A 352 16.65 16.15 14.04
CA ARG A 352 18.04 16.47 13.75
C ARG A 352 18.20 17.20 12.42
N GLU A 353 17.55 16.72 11.37
CA GLU A 353 17.67 17.24 10.00
C GLU A 353 16.44 16.88 9.17
N PRO A 354 15.43 17.74 9.09
CA PRO A 354 14.17 17.41 8.42
C PRO A 354 14.25 17.41 6.87
N VAL A 355 15.32 17.92 6.29
CA VAL A 355 15.44 18.15 4.84
C VAL A 355 15.15 16.89 4.02
N MET A 356 15.58 15.71 4.45
CA MET A 356 15.34 14.47 3.69
C MET A 356 13.92 13.98 3.81
N GLU A 357 13.33 14.07 5.01
CA GLU A 357 11.94 13.74 5.24
C GLU A 357 11.03 14.66 4.42
N GLU A 358 11.25 15.96 4.49
CA GLU A 358 10.50 16.94 3.72
C GLU A 358 10.71 16.77 2.20
N THR A 359 11.86 16.27 1.76
CA THR A 359 12.09 15.90 0.36
C THR A 359 11.22 14.71 -0.05
N HIS A 360 11.17 13.66 0.78
CA HIS A 360 10.35 12.49 0.55
C HIS A 360 8.86 12.86 0.46
N GLU A 361 8.36 13.54 1.48
CA GLU A 361 6.95 13.85 1.63
C GLU A 361 6.48 14.95 0.66
N MET A 362 7.25 16.04 0.49
CA MET A 362 6.82 17.14 -0.36
C MET A 362 7.11 16.88 -1.83
N VAL A 363 8.35 16.51 -2.19
CA VAL A 363 8.71 16.30 -3.61
C VAL A 363 8.22 14.96 -4.12
N GLY A 364 8.30 13.92 -3.29
CA GLY A 364 7.88 12.56 -3.63
C GLY A 364 6.37 12.38 -3.64
N HIS A 365 5.65 12.95 -2.68
CA HIS A 365 4.22 12.68 -2.51
C HIS A 365 3.32 13.89 -2.73
N HIS A 366 3.54 15.01 -2.06
CA HIS A 366 2.65 16.17 -2.18
C HIS A 366 2.60 16.70 -3.63
N PHE A 367 3.75 16.85 -4.29
CA PHE A 367 3.79 17.31 -5.67
C PHE A 367 3.18 16.30 -6.65
N ASP A 368 3.32 15.01 -6.40
CA ASP A 368 2.64 13.98 -7.20
C ASP A 368 1.11 14.01 -6.97
N GLY A 369 0.66 14.33 -5.76
CA GLY A 369 -0.73 14.62 -5.46
C GLY A 369 -1.28 15.79 -6.29
N LEU A 370 -0.57 16.94 -6.26
CA LEU A 370 -0.93 18.14 -7.03
C LEU A 370 -0.93 17.90 -8.57
N ARG A 371 -0.02 17.05 -9.07
CA ARG A 371 -0.02 16.63 -10.48
C ARG A 371 -1.20 15.72 -10.80
N SER A 372 -1.52 14.78 -9.91
CA SER A 372 -2.62 13.82 -10.09
C SER A 372 -3.98 14.50 -10.12
N GLU A 373 -4.19 15.55 -9.34
CA GLU A 373 -5.41 16.36 -9.37
C GLU A 373 -5.65 17.04 -10.73
N ARG A 374 -4.58 17.26 -11.49
CA ARG A 374 -4.60 17.89 -12.81
C ARG A 374 -4.53 16.91 -13.97
N ASP A 375 -4.39 15.64 -13.67
CA ASP A 375 -4.40 14.60 -14.69
C ASP A 375 -5.84 14.16 -15.00
N HIS A 376 -6.39 14.69 -16.08
CA HIS A 376 -7.76 14.43 -16.53
C HIS A 376 -7.89 13.19 -17.43
N ARG A 377 -6.82 12.42 -17.62
CA ARG A 377 -6.89 11.17 -18.39
C ARG A 377 -7.82 10.16 -17.67
N PRO A 378 -8.78 9.55 -18.38
CA PRO A 378 -9.91 8.86 -17.72
C PRO A 378 -9.53 7.64 -16.88
N ILE A 379 -8.41 6.98 -17.19
CA ILE A 379 -7.92 5.81 -16.45
C ILE A 379 -6.75 6.22 -15.56
N ARG A 380 -5.63 6.66 -16.12
CA ARG A 380 -4.40 6.92 -15.33
C ARG A 380 -4.50 8.15 -14.43
N GLY A 381 -5.34 9.14 -14.73
CA GLY A 381 -5.62 10.27 -13.84
C GLY A 381 -6.46 9.89 -12.61
N THR A 382 -7.02 8.69 -12.57
CA THR A 382 -7.77 8.20 -11.41
C THR A 382 -6.81 7.54 -10.41
N ARG A 383 -6.91 7.88 -9.12
CA ARG A 383 -6.10 7.26 -8.06
C ARG A 383 -6.19 5.74 -8.09
N ARG A 384 -5.04 5.05 -8.07
CA ARG A 384 -4.98 3.58 -8.11
C ARG A 384 -5.47 2.95 -6.83
N LEU A 385 -6.14 1.80 -6.97
CA LEU A 385 -6.48 0.89 -5.88
C LEU A 385 -5.35 -0.13 -5.67
N TYR A 386 -5.44 -0.90 -4.59
CA TYR A 386 -4.60 -2.09 -4.33
C TYR A 386 -3.10 -1.84 -4.39
N LYS A 387 -2.62 -0.64 -4.04
CA LYS A 387 -1.19 -0.29 -4.03
C LYS A 387 -0.46 -0.45 -5.39
N ILE A 388 -1.20 -0.43 -6.50
CA ILE A 388 -0.66 -0.64 -7.86
C ILE A 388 0.44 0.36 -8.21
N SER A 389 0.31 1.61 -7.80
CA SER A 389 1.30 2.66 -8.10
C SER A 389 2.40 2.80 -7.04
N THR A 390 2.48 1.93 -6.03
CA THR A 390 3.44 2.07 -4.92
C THR A 390 4.89 2.08 -5.42
N SER A 391 5.26 1.22 -6.37
CA SER A 391 6.62 1.24 -6.93
C SER A 391 7.00 2.56 -7.59
N ARG A 392 6.01 3.30 -8.14
CA ARG A 392 6.20 4.64 -8.71
C ARG A 392 6.22 5.71 -7.61
N ALA A 393 5.25 5.70 -6.71
CA ALA A 393 5.13 6.72 -5.66
C ALA A 393 6.29 6.63 -4.66
N GLU A 394 6.39 5.51 -3.97
CA GLU A 394 7.40 5.29 -2.93
C GLU A 394 8.81 5.10 -3.51
N GLY A 395 8.91 4.35 -4.63
CA GLY A 395 10.21 4.14 -5.26
C GLY A 395 10.83 5.43 -5.79
N PHE A 396 10.04 6.35 -6.32
CA PHE A 396 10.49 7.68 -6.70
C PHE A 396 10.82 8.53 -5.47
N ALA A 397 9.92 8.61 -4.48
CA ALA A 397 10.13 9.40 -3.28
C ALA A 397 11.42 8.99 -2.55
N PHE A 398 11.69 7.70 -2.46
CA PHE A 398 12.95 7.19 -1.92
C PHE A 398 14.15 7.43 -2.85
N GLY A 399 13.96 7.30 -4.17
CA GLY A 399 15.03 7.52 -5.15
C GLY A 399 15.48 8.97 -5.25
N ILE A 400 14.56 9.92 -5.12
CA ILE A 400 14.85 11.36 -5.24
C ILE A 400 15.69 11.88 -4.07
N GLU A 401 15.57 11.30 -2.87
CA GLU A 401 16.39 11.67 -1.71
C GLU A 401 17.89 11.54 -2.03
N GLU A 402 18.30 10.36 -2.49
CA GLU A 402 19.70 10.08 -2.82
C GLU A 402 20.14 10.81 -4.10
N LEU A 403 19.26 10.93 -5.10
CA LEU A 403 19.53 11.67 -6.32
C LEU A 403 19.83 13.13 -6.02
N LEU A 404 19.01 13.83 -5.24
CA LEU A 404 19.23 15.23 -4.87
C LEU A 404 20.49 15.41 -4.01
N MET A 405 20.77 14.47 -3.10
CA MET A 405 22.02 14.48 -2.35
C MET A 405 23.25 14.50 -3.28
N HIS A 406 23.25 13.65 -4.32
CA HIS A 406 24.32 13.63 -5.31
C HIS A 406 24.33 14.83 -6.25
N ALA A 407 23.19 15.49 -6.44
CA ALA A 407 23.09 16.75 -7.20
C ALA A 407 23.57 17.98 -6.41
N GLY A 408 24.06 17.82 -5.19
CA GLY A 408 24.60 18.92 -4.36
C GLY A 408 23.59 19.53 -3.39
N TYR A 409 22.42 18.93 -3.23
CA TYR A 409 21.33 19.44 -2.38
C TYR A 409 21.73 19.65 -0.90
N LEU A 410 22.63 18.82 -0.38
CA LEU A 410 23.13 18.93 0.98
C LEU A 410 24.39 19.81 1.10
N ASP A 411 24.86 20.42 0.01
CA ASP A 411 25.97 21.37 0.08
C ASP A 411 25.54 22.61 0.87
N GLY A 412 26.29 22.94 1.92
CA GLY A 412 25.93 24.00 2.84
C GLY A 412 25.03 23.60 4.01
N ARG A 413 24.53 22.37 4.04
CA ARG A 413 23.88 21.75 5.21
C ARG A 413 24.96 21.14 6.15
N PRO A 414 24.61 20.78 7.40
CA PRO A 414 25.54 20.07 8.26
C PRO A 414 26.13 18.83 7.58
N GLN A 415 27.42 18.61 7.67
CA GLN A 415 28.09 17.50 6.96
C GLN A 415 27.48 16.13 7.29
N ARG A 416 26.96 15.96 8.53
CA ARG A 416 26.27 14.73 8.96
C ARG A 416 24.89 14.53 8.35
N SER A 417 24.32 15.50 7.63
CA SER A 417 23.02 15.33 6.95
C SER A 417 23.05 14.17 5.93
N ARG A 418 24.22 13.85 5.36
CA ARG A 418 24.38 12.68 4.47
C ARG A 418 24.25 11.35 5.20
N GLU A 419 24.59 11.28 6.48
CA GLU A 419 24.38 10.10 7.32
C GLU A 419 22.89 9.79 7.44
N ILE A 420 22.05 10.82 7.60
CA ILE A 420 20.59 10.68 7.73
C ILE A 420 19.96 10.09 6.47
N VAL A 421 20.44 10.43 5.27
CA VAL A 421 19.98 9.80 4.02
C VAL A 421 20.17 8.29 4.06
N TYR A 422 21.34 7.83 4.47
CA TYR A 422 21.64 6.39 4.54
C TYR A 422 21.05 5.73 5.77
N GLU A 423 20.86 6.45 6.87
CA GLU A 423 20.13 5.99 8.06
C GLU A 423 18.67 5.66 7.73
N GLN A 424 17.98 6.58 7.02
CA GLN A 424 16.62 6.33 6.52
C GLN A 424 16.57 5.19 5.51
N ALA A 425 17.55 5.11 4.61
CA ALA A 425 17.63 4.04 3.65
C ALA A 425 17.80 2.67 4.33
N ALA A 426 18.65 2.56 5.34
CA ALA A 426 18.85 1.35 6.12
C ALA A 426 17.59 0.94 6.91
N PHE A 427 16.89 1.89 7.50
CA PHE A 427 15.60 1.62 8.12
C PHE A 427 14.58 1.03 7.13
N ARG A 428 14.51 1.57 5.91
CA ARG A 428 13.60 1.06 4.87
C ARG A 428 13.97 -0.36 4.42
N THR A 429 15.27 -0.72 4.37
CA THR A 429 15.68 -2.10 4.04
C THR A 429 15.31 -3.09 5.13
N VAL A 430 15.39 -2.71 6.40
CA VAL A 430 14.92 -3.53 7.54
C VAL A 430 13.45 -3.88 7.41
N ARG A 431 12.60 -2.91 7.08
CA ARG A 431 11.15 -3.14 6.84
C ARG A 431 10.91 -4.03 5.62
N ALA A 432 11.64 -3.80 4.53
CA ALA A 432 11.49 -4.57 3.31
C ALA A 432 11.93 -6.03 3.46
N LEU A 433 12.97 -6.32 4.26
CA LEU A 433 13.37 -7.68 4.60
C LEU A 433 12.30 -8.37 5.45
N SER A 434 11.70 -7.65 6.41
CA SER A 434 10.59 -8.17 7.22
C SER A 434 9.38 -8.53 6.35
N ASP A 435 9.02 -7.68 5.35
CA ASP A 435 7.98 -7.95 4.36
C ASP A 435 8.25 -9.27 3.61
N ILE A 436 9.42 -9.38 3.02
CA ILE A 436 9.84 -10.53 2.20
C ILE A 436 9.78 -11.83 3.01
N TYR A 437 10.35 -11.84 4.21
CA TYR A 437 10.49 -13.07 5.01
C TYR A 437 9.21 -13.45 5.77
N MET A 438 8.40 -12.49 6.23
CA MET A 438 7.09 -12.81 6.82
C MET A 438 6.13 -13.38 5.77
N HIS A 439 6.09 -12.81 4.58
CA HIS A 439 5.18 -13.29 3.53
C HIS A 439 5.61 -14.60 2.87
N SER A 440 6.89 -14.97 2.92
CA SER A 440 7.33 -16.31 2.53
C SER A 440 6.99 -17.37 3.58
N GLY A 441 6.70 -16.96 4.81
CA GLY A 441 6.51 -17.86 5.96
C GLY A 441 7.82 -18.29 6.63
N ASP A 442 8.96 -17.69 6.24
CA ASP A 442 10.25 -17.96 6.85
C ASP A 442 10.38 -17.28 8.25
N TRP A 443 9.66 -16.17 8.47
CA TRP A 443 9.59 -15.44 9.74
C TRP A 443 8.16 -15.32 10.25
N SER A 444 8.01 -15.45 11.57
CA SER A 444 6.83 -15.01 12.32
C SER A 444 6.89 -13.50 12.59
N LEU A 445 5.81 -12.93 13.12
CA LEU A 445 5.80 -11.55 13.63
C LEU A 445 6.87 -11.34 14.71
N ALA A 446 7.09 -12.33 15.60
CA ALA A 446 8.12 -12.27 16.64
C ALA A 446 9.54 -12.21 16.03
N ASP A 447 9.84 -13.06 15.03
CA ASP A 447 11.14 -13.04 14.35
C ASP A 447 11.39 -11.70 13.65
N ALA A 448 10.37 -11.14 13.01
CA ALA A 448 10.46 -9.82 12.36
C ALA A 448 10.64 -8.70 13.40
N THR A 449 9.97 -8.78 14.55
CA THR A 449 10.13 -7.83 15.66
C THR A 449 11.55 -7.84 16.17
N ASP A 450 12.11 -9.02 16.50
CA ASP A 450 13.49 -9.17 16.97
C ASP A 450 14.50 -8.66 15.92
N PHE A 451 14.25 -8.96 14.66
CA PHE A 451 15.09 -8.49 13.57
C PHE A 451 15.08 -6.96 13.46
N CYS A 452 13.91 -6.33 13.52
CA CYS A 452 13.75 -4.87 13.45
C CYS A 452 14.48 -4.17 14.62
N ILE A 453 14.26 -4.64 15.85
CA ILE A 453 14.93 -4.08 17.05
C ILE A 453 16.44 -4.16 16.93
N LYS A 454 16.96 -5.29 16.44
CA LYS A 454 18.40 -5.54 16.35
C LYS A 454 19.09 -4.79 15.22
N ASN A 455 18.41 -4.60 14.08
CA ASN A 455 19.04 -4.14 12.84
C ASN A 455 18.61 -2.73 12.43
N ALA A 456 17.63 -2.11 13.11
CA ALA A 456 17.34 -0.71 12.90
C ALA A 456 18.59 0.15 13.20
N PRO A 457 18.90 1.14 12.36
CA PRO A 457 20.03 2.03 12.62
C PRO A 457 19.95 2.63 14.02
N HIS A 458 21.09 2.64 14.73
CA HIS A 458 21.22 3.23 16.07
C HIS A 458 20.28 2.68 17.17
N GLY A 459 19.59 1.56 16.92
CA GLY A 459 18.67 0.95 17.89
C GLY A 459 17.40 1.76 18.13
N GLU A 460 16.94 2.48 17.14
CA GLU A 460 15.83 3.44 17.26
C GLU A 460 14.43 2.80 17.19
N LEU A 461 14.30 1.55 16.80
CA LEU A 461 13.06 0.80 16.95
C LEU A 461 13.00 0.16 18.33
N LEU A 462 12.25 0.79 19.22
CA LEU A 462 12.17 0.38 20.61
C LEU A 462 11.16 -0.77 20.79
N GLU A 463 11.53 -1.79 21.59
CA GLU A 463 10.63 -2.86 21.95
C GLU A 463 9.34 -2.31 22.59
N GLY A 464 8.20 -2.79 22.13
CA GLY A 464 6.88 -2.38 22.61
C GLY A 464 6.45 -0.95 22.19
N SER A 465 7.22 -0.24 21.37
CA SER A 465 6.80 1.06 20.87
C SER A 465 5.66 0.94 19.87
N HIS A 466 4.80 1.99 19.84
CA HIS A 466 3.74 2.12 18.83
C HIS A 466 4.32 2.03 17.42
N HIS A 467 5.43 2.70 17.17
CA HIS A 467 6.03 2.77 15.85
C HIS A 467 6.46 1.38 15.33
N LEU A 468 7.10 0.58 16.16
CA LEU A 468 7.55 -0.77 15.77
C LEU A 468 6.38 -1.67 15.36
N TRP A 469 5.33 -1.76 16.19
CA TRP A 469 4.19 -2.63 15.85
C TRP A 469 3.38 -2.09 14.67
N TYR A 470 3.27 -0.77 14.51
CA TYR A 470 2.60 -0.14 13.39
C TYR A 470 3.29 -0.44 12.05
N GLU A 471 4.62 -0.37 12.02
CA GLU A 471 5.42 -0.74 10.84
C GLU A 471 5.24 -2.21 10.46
N LEU A 472 5.25 -3.11 11.45
CA LEU A 472 5.05 -4.54 11.21
C LEU A 472 3.60 -4.86 10.81
N ASP A 473 2.61 -4.15 11.34
CA ASP A 473 1.21 -4.23 10.93
C ASP A 473 1.03 -3.82 9.46
N THR A 474 1.59 -2.66 9.10
CA THR A 474 1.60 -2.17 7.72
C THR A 474 2.30 -3.15 6.77
N THR A 475 3.39 -3.76 7.22
CA THR A 475 4.12 -4.78 6.48
C THR A 475 3.26 -6.01 6.24
N LEU A 476 2.68 -6.58 7.30
CA LEU A 476 1.99 -7.87 7.23
C LEU A 476 0.64 -7.78 6.50
N ARG A 477 -0.09 -6.67 6.64
CA ARG A 477 -1.35 -6.44 5.90
C ARG A 477 -1.13 -5.88 4.51
N GLY A 478 -0.01 -5.22 4.31
CA GLY A 478 0.32 -4.55 3.06
C GLY A 478 1.30 -5.31 2.20
N VAL A 479 0.99 -6.57 1.86
CA VAL A 479 1.89 -7.49 1.12
C VAL A 479 2.73 -6.77 0.06
N GLY A 480 4.05 -6.82 0.19
CA GLY A 480 4.99 -6.21 -0.74
C GLY A 480 5.17 -4.68 -0.60
N HIS A 481 4.49 -4.02 0.34
CA HIS A 481 4.50 -2.56 0.44
C HIS A 481 5.90 -1.98 0.64
N HIS A 482 6.62 -2.47 1.63
CA HIS A 482 7.96 -1.99 1.93
C HIS A 482 9.00 -2.49 0.93
N MET A 483 8.83 -3.70 0.41
CA MET A 483 9.66 -4.20 -0.67
C MET A 483 9.54 -3.33 -1.92
N LEU A 484 8.34 -2.88 -2.29
CA LEU A 484 8.10 -2.02 -3.45
C LEU A 484 8.79 -0.65 -3.34
N MET A 485 9.02 -0.11 -2.14
CA MET A 485 9.83 1.10 -1.94
C MET A 485 11.25 0.89 -2.45
N ILE A 486 11.91 -0.18 -1.99
CA ILE A 486 13.31 -0.47 -2.30
C ILE A 486 13.49 -0.83 -3.76
N VAL A 487 12.70 -1.81 -4.24
CA VAL A 487 12.86 -2.27 -5.62
C VAL A 487 12.32 -1.24 -6.61
N GLY A 488 11.31 -0.45 -6.23
CA GLY A 488 10.84 0.71 -6.99
C GLY A 488 11.92 1.77 -7.19
N LYS A 489 12.71 2.09 -6.16
CA LYS A 489 13.91 2.94 -6.27
C LYS A 489 14.90 2.38 -7.30
N ILE A 490 15.19 1.08 -7.22
CA ILE A 490 16.10 0.43 -8.17
C ILE A 490 15.55 0.47 -9.61
N GLN A 491 14.23 0.32 -9.79
CA GLN A 491 13.59 0.50 -11.10
C GLN A 491 13.71 1.95 -11.60
N PHE A 492 13.55 2.95 -10.72
CA PHE A 492 13.76 4.35 -11.07
C PHE A 492 15.19 4.61 -11.52
N MET A 493 16.19 4.10 -10.80
CA MET A 493 17.59 4.22 -11.18
C MET A 493 17.89 3.49 -12.51
N LYS A 494 17.25 2.34 -12.75
CA LYS A 494 17.34 1.61 -14.02
C LYS A 494 16.77 2.43 -15.18
N LEU A 495 15.59 3.03 -14.99
CA LEU A 495 14.98 3.92 -15.97
C LEU A 495 15.88 5.12 -16.28
N PHE A 496 16.42 5.77 -15.24
CA PHE A 496 17.37 6.87 -15.38
C PHE A 496 18.58 6.47 -16.23
N ARG A 497 19.23 5.35 -15.88
CA ARG A 497 20.37 4.81 -16.65
C ARG A 497 20.00 4.56 -18.10
N ASP A 498 18.91 3.87 -18.34
CA ASP A 498 18.50 3.45 -19.69
C ASP A 498 18.22 4.69 -20.57
N ARG A 499 17.52 5.71 -20.01
CA ARG A 499 17.23 6.94 -20.72
C ARG A 499 18.49 7.77 -20.96
N ALA A 500 19.37 7.87 -19.98
CA ALA A 500 20.66 8.56 -20.12
C ALA A 500 21.53 7.92 -21.19
N GLN A 501 21.57 6.59 -21.26
CA GLN A 501 22.31 5.86 -22.33
C GLN A 501 21.71 6.10 -23.73
N GLN A 502 20.37 6.18 -23.85
CA GLN A 502 19.73 6.50 -25.13
C GLN A 502 20.04 7.91 -25.62
N LEU A 503 20.09 8.87 -24.72
CA LEU A 503 20.29 10.28 -25.04
C LEU A 503 21.78 10.65 -25.16
N GLY A 504 22.68 9.91 -24.50
CA GLY A 504 24.12 10.22 -24.49
C GLY A 504 24.39 11.64 -24.02
N ASP A 505 25.17 12.40 -24.79
CA ASP A 505 25.54 13.78 -24.47
C ASP A 505 24.35 14.77 -24.51
N LYS A 506 23.17 14.32 -24.94
CA LYS A 506 21.95 15.12 -24.94
C LYS A 506 21.11 14.92 -23.68
N PHE A 507 21.58 14.12 -22.73
CA PHE A 507 20.86 13.89 -21.48
C PHE A 507 20.85 15.16 -20.63
N ILE A 508 19.63 15.61 -20.26
CA ILE A 508 19.39 16.74 -19.35
C ILE A 508 18.48 16.24 -18.24
N LEU A 509 18.92 16.36 -16.98
CA LEU A 509 18.18 15.89 -15.80
C LEU A 509 16.77 16.44 -15.74
N LYS A 510 16.62 17.73 -15.97
CA LYS A 510 15.32 18.42 -15.99
C LYS A 510 14.35 17.81 -16.99
N GLU A 511 14.78 17.58 -18.23
CA GLU A 511 13.95 17.01 -19.29
C GLU A 511 13.56 15.57 -18.96
N PHE A 512 14.48 14.78 -18.38
CA PHE A 512 14.21 13.42 -17.93
C PHE A 512 13.12 13.39 -16.86
N LEU A 513 13.21 14.25 -15.84
CA LEU A 513 12.22 14.29 -14.77
C LEU A 513 10.88 14.85 -15.24
N ASP A 514 10.88 15.84 -16.12
CA ASP A 514 9.65 16.37 -16.73
C ASP A 514 8.94 15.29 -17.57
N GLU A 515 9.67 14.50 -18.36
CA GLU A 515 9.14 13.34 -19.11
C GLU A 515 8.60 12.26 -18.16
N PHE A 516 9.32 11.97 -17.07
CA PHE A 516 8.90 11.01 -16.05
C PHE A 516 7.57 11.40 -15.37
N PHE A 517 7.41 12.67 -15.00
CA PHE A 517 6.17 13.16 -14.41
C PHE A 517 5.01 13.18 -15.40
N ALA A 518 5.27 13.45 -16.69
CA ALA A 518 4.25 13.44 -17.73
C ALA A 518 3.62 12.06 -17.95
N ALA A 519 4.33 10.96 -17.66
CA ALA A 519 3.78 9.62 -17.70
C ALA A 519 2.62 9.42 -16.69
N GLY A 520 2.65 10.15 -15.57
CA GLY A 520 1.65 10.07 -14.50
C GLY A 520 1.94 8.99 -13.46
N MET A 521 0.93 8.71 -12.62
CA MET A 521 1.05 7.77 -11.49
C MET A 521 0.80 6.32 -11.93
N ILE A 522 1.68 5.78 -12.75
CA ILE A 522 1.64 4.40 -13.25
C ILE A 522 2.87 3.60 -12.78
N PRO A 523 2.79 2.27 -12.64
CA PRO A 523 3.92 1.45 -12.23
C PRO A 523 5.20 1.73 -13.01
N MET A 524 6.34 1.64 -12.34
CA MET A 524 7.63 2.03 -12.89
C MET A 524 8.02 1.26 -14.17
N SER A 525 7.62 -0.01 -14.29
CA SER A 525 7.81 -0.82 -15.50
C SER A 525 7.07 -0.27 -16.72
N LEU A 526 5.86 0.27 -16.52
CA LEU A 526 5.07 0.91 -17.58
C LEU A 526 5.68 2.26 -17.97
N THR A 527 6.05 3.08 -16.98
CA THR A 527 6.77 4.35 -17.20
C THR A 527 8.04 4.12 -18.02
N ARG A 528 8.82 3.09 -17.68
CA ARG A 528 10.04 2.76 -18.41
C ARG A 528 9.76 2.38 -19.86
N CYS A 529 8.73 1.58 -20.12
CA CYS A 529 8.33 1.23 -21.47
C CYS A 529 7.91 2.46 -22.28
N GLU A 530 7.10 3.35 -21.70
CA GLU A 530 6.62 4.56 -22.37
C GLU A 530 7.76 5.53 -22.72
N MET A 531 8.72 5.75 -21.81
CA MET A 531 9.83 6.69 -22.00
C MET A 531 10.94 6.15 -22.90
N THR A 532 11.22 4.85 -22.84
CA THR A 532 12.39 4.26 -23.51
C THR A 532 12.05 3.42 -24.73
N GLY A 533 10.82 2.93 -24.85
CA GLY A 533 10.42 1.92 -25.83
C GLY A 533 10.95 0.51 -25.49
N TYR A 534 11.59 0.29 -24.34
CA TYR A 534 12.07 -1.03 -23.95
C TYR A 534 10.93 -1.88 -23.40
N GLU A 535 10.68 -3.01 -24.06
CA GLU A 535 9.54 -3.91 -23.75
C GLU A 535 9.94 -5.13 -22.91
N ASP A 536 11.20 -5.28 -22.52
CA ASP A 536 11.74 -6.46 -21.80
C ASP A 536 11.03 -6.72 -20.47
N GLU A 537 10.53 -5.68 -19.80
CA GLU A 537 9.77 -5.77 -18.56
C GLU A 537 8.27 -5.96 -18.82
N ILE A 538 7.68 -5.15 -19.69
CA ILE A 538 6.24 -5.20 -19.96
C ILE A 538 5.82 -6.56 -20.58
N LYS A 539 6.66 -7.18 -21.41
CA LYS A 539 6.40 -8.52 -21.97
C LYS A 539 6.23 -9.62 -20.91
N LYS A 540 6.80 -9.45 -19.74
CA LYS A 540 6.62 -10.39 -18.62
C LYS A 540 5.27 -10.25 -17.92
N LEU A 541 4.56 -9.15 -18.16
CA LEU A 541 3.30 -8.81 -17.50
C LEU A 541 2.08 -9.26 -18.29
N TRP A 542 2.25 -9.55 -19.59
CA TRP A 542 1.20 -10.10 -20.47
C TRP A 542 0.92 -11.59 -20.24
#